data_8bd31b7dfbead1e6b9ac9b7d4869c564
#
_entry.id   8bd31b7dfbead1e6b9ac9b7d4869c564
#
_cell.length_a   1.000
_cell.length_b   1.000
_cell.length_c   1.000
_cell.angle_alpha   90.00
_cell.angle_beta   90.00
_cell.angle_gamma   90.00
#
_symmetry.space_group_name_H-M   'P 1'
#
loop_
_entity.id
_entity.type
_entity.pdbx_description
1 polymer ?
#
loop_
_entity_poly.entity_id
_entity_poly.type
_entity_poly.pdbx_seq_one_letter_code
_entity_poly.pdbx_strand_id
1 'polypeptide(L)'
;MKDDYHLPVITRLEREARRQGIKKAKLAMVLGLSERQYNHISDGWEALSMNLLTPYTYNLFSSMGVDLFYVLTGVCGEGLCADCRKALIQRWLNDLPPDERFRMQFFASRIQFNM
;
A
#
# COMPACT_ATOMS: atom_id res chain seq x y z
N MET A 1 -10.03 15.33 7.43
CA MET A 1 -9.13 14.30 6.86
C MET A 1 -9.79 12.95 6.98
N LYS A 2 -9.83 12.19 5.88
CA LYS A 2 -10.47 10.88 5.87
C LYS A 2 -9.44 9.80 6.24
N ASP A 3 -9.78 8.97 7.24
CA ASP A 3 -8.92 7.87 7.69
C ASP A 3 -9.58 6.55 7.33
N ASP A 4 -9.00 5.86 6.33
CA ASP A 4 -9.46 4.57 5.85
C ASP A 4 -8.64 3.41 6.43
N TYR A 5 -7.97 3.63 7.55
CA TYR A 5 -7.08 2.63 8.15
C TYR A 5 -7.81 1.32 8.50
N HIS A 6 -9.10 1.38 8.78
CA HIS A 6 -9.91 0.20 9.09
C HIS A 6 -10.14 -0.69 7.86
N LEU A 7 -9.93 -0.17 6.66
CA LEU A 7 -10.09 -0.96 5.43
C LEU A 7 -8.84 -1.81 5.19
N PRO A 8 -8.99 -3.02 4.64
CA PRO A 8 -7.82 -3.81 4.24
C PRO A 8 -6.95 -3.07 3.22
N VAL A 9 -5.64 -3.35 3.25
CA VAL A 9 -4.70 -2.74 2.30
C VAL A 9 -5.12 -2.98 0.85
N ILE A 10 -5.57 -4.20 0.54
CA ILE A 10 -6.00 -4.52 -0.84
C ILE A 10 -7.17 -3.64 -1.28
N THR A 11 -8.10 -3.34 -0.39
CA THR A 11 -9.23 -2.46 -0.70
C THR A 11 -8.76 -1.05 -1.00
N ARG A 12 -7.83 -0.54 -0.21
CA ARG A 12 -7.26 0.80 -0.45
C ARG A 12 -6.48 0.83 -1.77
N LEU A 13 -5.73 -0.22 -2.07
CA LEU A 13 -5.01 -0.33 -3.32
C LEU A 13 -5.98 -0.34 -4.52
N GLU A 14 -7.07 -1.07 -4.41
CA GLU A 14 -8.09 -1.12 -5.47
C GLU A 14 -8.77 0.23 -5.68
N ARG A 15 -8.98 0.99 -4.61
CA ARG A 15 -9.53 2.35 -4.72
C ARG A 15 -8.58 3.26 -5.49
N GLU A 16 -7.28 3.22 -5.17
CA GLU A 16 -6.28 3.99 -5.89
C GLU A 16 -6.17 3.57 -7.34
N ALA A 17 -6.20 2.28 -7.61
CA ALA A 17 -6.15 1.76 -8.97
C ALA A 17 -7.35 2.24 -9.78
N ARG A 18 -8.53 2.21 -9.20
CA ARG A 18 -9.75 2.69 -9.86
C ARG A 18 -9.64 4.18 -10.19
N ARG A 19 -9.11 4.98 -9.26
CA ARG A 19 -8.90 6.40 -9.47
C ARG A 19 -7.97 6.66 -10.65
N GLN A 20 -6.98 5.79 -10.85
CA GLN A 20 -6.00 5.91 -11.94
C GLN A 20 -6.38 5.14 -13.20
N GLY A 21 -7.54 4.49 -13.22
CA GLY A 21 -7.96 3.71 -14.38
C GLY A 21 -7.21 2.38 -14.55
N ILE A 22 -6.62 1.86 -13.47
CA ILE A 22 -5.86 0.60 -13.50
C ILE A 22 -6.80 -0.56 -13.25
N LYS A 23 -6.75 -1.56 -14.12
CA LYS A 23 -7.61 -2.75 -14.01
C LYS A 23 -7.02 -3.75 -13.01
N LYS A 24 -7.88 -4.60 -12.44
CA LYS A 24 -7.48 -5.64 -11.50
C LYS A 24 -6.43 -6.60 -12.08
N ALA A 25 -6.56 -6.94 -13.36
CA ALA A 25 -5.58 -7.79 -14.02
C ALA A 25 -4.18 -7.19 -13.99
N LYS A 26 -4.07 -5.87 -14.13
CA LYS A 26 -2.79 -5.16 -14.06
C LYS A 26 -2.24 -5.18 -12.63
N LEU A 27 -3.10 -5.00 -11.63
CA LEU A 27 -2.69 -5.09 -10.23
C LEU A 27 -2.13 -6.46 -9.91
N ALA A 28 -2.81 -7.52 -10.33
CA ALA A 28 -2.34 -8.89 -10.11
C ALA A 28 -0.97 -9.11 -10.75
N MET A 29 -0.79 -8.60 -11.97
CA MET A 29 0.47 -8.74 -12.69
C MET A 29 1.61 -8.03 -11.97
N VAL A 30 1.39 -6.80 -11.50
CA VAL A 30 2.42 -6.01 -10.80
C VAL A 30 2.79 -6.69 -9.48
N LEU A 31 1.82 -7.25 -8.78
CA LEU A 31 2.05 -7.97 -7.51
C LEU A 31 2.64 -9.36 -7.70
N GLY A 32 2.70 -9.85 -8.93
CA GLY A 32 3.21 -11.20 -9.19
C GLY A 32 2.24 -12.30 -8.79
N LEU A 33 0.95 -12.00 -8.77
CA LEU A 33 -0.10 -12.95 -8.38
C LEU A 33 -0.83 -13.48 -9.60
N SER A 34 -1.26 -14.76 -9.53
CA SER A 34 -2.22 -15.28 -10.48
C SER A 34 -3.57 -14.64 -10.25
N GLU A 35 -4.45 -14.71 -11.24
CA GLU A 35 -5.82 -14.20 -11.10
C GLU A 35 -6.53 -14.83 -9.91
N ARG A 36 -6.37 -16.13 -9.72
CA ARG A 36 -6.97 -16.86 -8.61
C ARG A 36 -6.47 -16.37 -7.26
N GLN A 37 -5.15 -16.20 -7.13
CA GLN A 37 -4.54 -15.68 -5.90
C GLN A 37 -5.01 -14.27 -5.61
N TYR A 38 -5.06 -13.43 -6.64
CA TYR A 38 -5.53 -12.06 -6.48
C TYR A 38 -6.98 -12.01 -6.01
N ASN A 39 -7.86 -12.79 -6.65
CA ASN A 39 -9.28 -12.82 -6.27
C ASN A 39 -9.47 -13.31 -4.84
N HIS A 40 -8.67 -14.28 -4.41
CA HIS A 40 -8.71 -14.80 -3.05
C HIS A 40 -8.43 -13.70 -2.03
N ILE A 41 -7.43 -12.86 -2.30
CA ILE A 41 -7.08 -11.72 -1.45
C ILE A 41 -8.16 -10.63 -1.54
N SER A 42 -8.60 -10.31 -2.74
CA SER A 42 -9.60 -9.28 -2.97
C SER A 42 -10.93 -9.61 -2.30
N ASP A 43 -11.30 -10.90 -2.26
CA ASP A 43 -12.53 -11.37 -1.63
C ASP A 43 -12.42 -11.47 -0.10
N GLY A 44 -11.25 -11.21 0.46
CA GLY A 44 -11.06 -11.15 1.92
C GLY A 44 -10.70 -12.48 2.58
N TRP A 45 -10.41 -13.53 1.81
CA TRP A 45 -10.02 -14.82 2.36
C TRP A 45 -8.61 -14.83 2.91
N GLU A 46 -7.76 -13.92 2.43
CA GLU A 46 -6.37 -13.84 2.81
C GLU A 46 -5.92 -12.37 2.76
N ALA A 47 -5.11 -11.94 3.72
CA ALA A 47 -4.55 -10.60 3.71
C ALA A 47 -3.43 -10.48 2.67
N LEU A 48 -3.30 -9.29 2.07
CA LEU A 48 -2.18 -9.01 1.18
C LEU A 48 -0.88 -9.02 1.98
N SER A 49 0.04 -9.89 1.60
CA SER A 49 1.35 -9.95 2.25
C SER A 49 2.19 -8.73 1.87
N MET A 50 2.77 -8.07 2.87
CA MET A 50 3.70 -6.96 2.62
C MET A 50 4.98 -7.42 1.91
N ASN A 51 5.27 -8.72 1.92
CA ASN A 51 6.41 -9.27 1.18
C ASN A 51 6.28 -9.12 -0.33
N LEU A 52 5.06 -8.89 -0.83
CA LEU A 52 4.83 -8.64 -2.25
C LEU A 52 5.19 -7.21 -2.67
N LEU A 53 5.36 -6.30 -1.71
CA LEU A 53 5.78 -4.94 -1.98
C LEU A 53 7.31 -4.87 -2.00
N THR A 54 7.87 -5.14 -3.17
CA THR A 54 9.33 -5.04 -3.40
C THR A 54 9.66 -3.64 -3.90
N PRO A 55 10.96 -3.24 -3.93
CA PRO A 55 11.35 -1.97 -4.55
C PRO A 55 10.87 -1.85 -6.00
N TYR A 56 10.87 -2.94 -6.73
CA TYR A 56 10.37 -2.98 -8.11
C TYR A 56 8.87 -2.67 -8.16
N THR A 57 8.10 -3.32 -7.31
CA THR A 57 6.64 -3.11 -7.19
C THR A 57 6.34 -1.66 -6.80
N TYR A 58 7.08 -1.14 -5.82
CA TYR A 58 6.95 0.25 -5.39
C TYR A 58 7.13 1.21 -6.57
N ASN A 59 8.21 1.02 -7.34
CA ASN A 59 8.51 1.88 -8.48
C ASN A 59 7.41 1.81 -9.54
N LEU A 60 6.89 0.62 -9.83
CA LEU A 60 5.80 0.46 -10.79
C LEU A 60 4.54 1.18 -10.35
N PHE A 61 4.11 0.98 -9.12
CA PHE A 61 2.91 1.65 -8.61
C PHE A 61 3.08 3.17 -8.60
N SER A 62 4.24 3.66 -8.18
CA SER A 62 4.52 5.10 -8.18
C SER A 62 4.45 5.68 -9.60
N SER A 63 4.99 4.97 -10.58
CA SER A 63 4.98 5.41 -11.97
C SER A 63 3.56 5.45 -12.55
N MET A 64 2.65 4.63 -12.00
CA MET A 64 1.25 4.61 -12.42
C MET A 64 0.38 5.61 -11.66
N GLY A 65 0.97 6.40 -10.76
CA GLY A 65 0.25 7.42 -10.00
C GLY A 65 -0.47 6.92 -8.76
N VAL A 66 -0.17 5.70 -8.30
CA VAL A 66 -0.77 5.15 -7.09
C VAL A 66 -0.15 5.83 -5.86
N ASP A 67 -1.01 6.36 -4.99
CA ASP A 67 -0.56 6.95 -3.71
C ASP A 67 -0.34 5.83 -2.69
N LEU A 68 0.90 5.34 -2.64
CA LEU A 68 1.25 4.26 -1.71
C LEU A 68 1.22 4.70 -0.24
N PHE A 69 1.43 5.98 0.04
CA PHE A 69 1.24 6.48 1.41
C PHE A 69 -0.19 6.22 1.87
N TYR A 70 -1.18 6.57 1.06
CA TYR A 70 -2.58 6.29 1.38
C TYR A 70 -2.84 4.79 1.48
N VAL A 71 -2.34 4.01 0.52
CA VAL A 71 -2.57 2.56 0.50
C VAL A 71 -2.09 1.91 1.79
N LEU A 72 -0.92 2.30 2.29
CA LEU A 72 -0.32 1.67 3.46
C LEU A 72 -0.81 2.28 4.78
N THR A 73 -1.03 3.60 4.84
CA THR A 73 -1.43 4.26 6.09
C THR A 73 -2.93 4.50 6.22
N GLY A 74 -3.66 4.45 5.11
CA GLY A 74 -5.10 4.73 5.10
C GLY A 74 -5.45 6.21 5.07
N VAL A 75 -4.47 7.09 5.03
CA VAL A 75 -4.68 8.54 5.05
C VAL A 75 -4.01 9.18 3.84
N CYS A 76 -4.73 10.07 3.15
CA CYS A 76 -4.13 10.82 2.04
C CYS A 76 -3.01 11.70 2.59
N GLY A 77 -1.82 11.58 1.99
CA GLY A 77 -0.63 12.31 2.45
C GLY A 77 -0.58 13.77 2.04
N GLU A 78 -1.46 14.17 1.11
CA GLU A 78 -1.47 15.54 0.59
C GLU A 78 -1.83 16.53 1.70
N GLY A 79 -1.02 17.56 1.84
CA GLY A 79 -1.25 18.60 2.83
C GLY A 79 -0.80 18.26 4.25
N LEU A 80 -0.28 17.05 4.49
CA LEU A 80 0.19 16.67 5.82
C LEU A 80 1.60 17.19 6.08
N CYS A 81 1.86 17.63 7.31
CA CYS A 81 3.21 17.98 7.73
C CYS A 81 4.08 16.74 7.88
N ALA A 82 5.40 16.93 7.95
CA ALA A 82 6.34 15.82 8.05
C ALA A 82 6.12 14.98 9.31
N ASP A 83 5.83 15.62 10.44
CA ASP A 83 5.59 14.90 11.70
C ASP A 83 4.31 14.07 11.64
N CYS A 84 3.26 14.59 11.00
CA CYS A 84 2.02 13.84 10.81
C CYS A 84 2.23 12.62 9.93
N ARG A 85 2.97 12.78 8.85
CA ARG A 85 3.31 11.67 7.96
C ARG A 85 4.11 10.60 8.69
N LYS A 86 5.10 11.01 9.46
CA LYS A 86 5.94 10.10 10.23
C LYS A 86 5.12 9.31 11.25
N ALA A 87 4.21 9.96 11.96
CA ALA A 87 3.36 9.31 12.94
C ALA A 87 2.46 8.25 12.30
N LEU A 88 1.89 8.55 11.12
CA LEU A 88 1.03 7.59 10.41
C LEU A 88 1.82 6.40 9.88
N ILE A 89 3.02 6.62 9.37
CA ILE A 89 3.92 5.56 8.94
C ILE A 89 4.28 4.66 10.13
N GLN A 90 4.57 5.24 11.28
CA GLN A 90 4.91 4.49 12.47
C GLN A 90 3.72 3.64 12.96
N ARG A 91 2.49 4.17 12.89
CA ARG A 91 1.28 3.41 13.20
C ARG A 91 1.18 2.17 12.31
N TRP A 92 1.36 2.35 11.01
CA TRP A 92 1.33 1.24 10.07
C TRP A 92 2.40 0.20 10.37
N LEU A 93 3.65 0.62 10.59
CA LEU A 93 4.75 -0.30 10.89
C LEU A 93 4.50 -1.09 12.18
N ASN A 94 3.96 -0.43 13.21
CA ASN A 94 3.72 -1.08 14.50
C ASN A 94 2.64 -2.18 14.42
N ASP A 95 1.73 -2.08 13.45
CA ASP A 95 0.67 -3.07 13.27
C ASP A 95 1.12 -4.27 12.42
N LEU A 96 2.33 -4.22 11.85
CA LEU A 96 2.85 -5.32 11.06
C LEU A 96 3.50 -6.38 11.97
N PRO A 97 3.46 -7.67 11.55
CA PRO A 97 4.28 -8.69 12.20
C PRO A 97 5.76 -8.30 12.18
N PRO A 98 6.58 -8.76 13.18
CA PRO A 98 7.98 -8.33 13.29
C PRO A 98 8.82 -8.53 12.02
N ASP A 99 8.64 -9.63 11.31
CA ASP A 99 9.38 -9.92 10.08
C ASP A 99 9.00 -8.96 8.95
N GLU A 100 7.71 -8.70 8.79
CA GLU A 100 7.25 -7.73 7.79
C GLU A 100 7.66 -6.32 8.18
N ARG A 101 7.58 -5.96 9.46
CA ARG A 101 8.00 -4.65 9.95
C ARG A 101 9.46 -4.37 9.58
N PHE A 102 10.32 -5.33 9.79
CA PHE A 102 11.75 -5.18 9.47
C PHE A 102 11.94 -4.89 7.98
N ARG A 103 11.27 -5.64 7.13
CA ARG A 103 11.37 -5.46 5.67
C ARG A 103 10.77 -4.14 5.19
N MET A 104 9.68 -3.71 5.81
CA MET A 104 8.96 -2.52 5.37
C MET A 104 9.59 -1.22 5.86
N GLN A 105 10.58 -1.26 6.74
CA GLN A 105 11.26 -0.05 7.17
C GLN A 105 11.93 0.68 5.99
N PHE A 106 12.40 -0.05 5.00
CA PHE A 106 12.94 0.54 3.78
C PHE A 106 11.87 1.36 3.04
N PHE A 107 10.67 0.81 2.91
CA PHE A 107 9.56 1.52 2.28
C PHE A 107 9.11 2.71 3.10
N ALA A 108 9.13 2.58 4.42
CA ALA A 108 8.76 3.68 5.31
C ALA A 108 9.58 4.93 5.02
N SER A 109 10.89 4.77 4.85
CA SER A 109 11.76 5.90 4.50
C SER A 109 11.37 6.51 3.15
N ARG A 110 11.10 5.68 2.16
CA ARG A 110 10.78 6.17 0.81
C ARG A 110 9.46 6.93 0.77
N ILE A 111 8.40 6.38 1.36
CA ILE A 111 7.09 7.05 1.33
C ILE A 111 7.05 8.28 2.22
N GLN A 112 7.93 8.37 3.22
CA GLN A 112 8.02 9.56 4.07
C GLN A 112 8.57 10.77 3.30
N PHE A 113 9.56 10.56 2.45
CA PHE A 113 10.26 11.64 1.75
C PHE A 113 9.82 11.81 0.30
N ASN A 114 9.11 10.85 -0.25
CA ASN A 114 8.67 10.89 -1.64
C ASN A 114 7.29 11.54 -1.73
N MET A 115 7.30 12.84 -1.80
CA MET A 115 6.06 13.63 -1.86
C MET A 115 5.79 14.14 -3.26
#